data_cf776ab5a92783b11a9469f6622f98f5
#
_entry.id   cf776ab5a92783b11a9469f6622f98f5
#
_cell.length_a   1.000
_cell.length_b   1.000
_cell.length_c   1.000
_cell.angle_alpha   90.00
_cell.angle_beta   90.00
_cell.angle_gamma   90.00
#
_symmetry.space_group_name_H-M   'P 1'
#
loop_
_entity.id
_entity.type
_entity.pdbx_description
1 polymer ?
#
loop_
_entity_poly.entity_id
_entity_poly.type
_entity_poly.pdbx_seq_one_letter_code
_entity_poly.pdbx_strand_id
1 'polypeptide(L)'
;MTNMLPRDRAEQILADHAAGKRADAIAKAYGHSPATVRAYVNGLRTPGEPAPRADDFAPFAGYCRQRLADDPHLRTPALLAELASLGFGNARSTLYHALERHGIRTHPCPDCHPASMSGYSPLAAAQGTPPAPLPVPAAPVAGEALASFLGRLAAANRTTPRALLDILPPWFRVKGRWHDDRWQPSHLMPWADDAAARLAVISGSAAAAIKNALPAFGGSRGRPVRAVTACRLCTAARRISQPVPVHLPAHHQVCLRHGIWLSGPGTPQFSVSGCPDILAAERQARHLLRRLTIEQLIYSKIQAATGQDDHAWKRRTLALIETNPRQVTESGAQALFQAAAYPEVIAAAASGFARDG
;
A
#
# COMPACT_ATOMS: atom_id res chain seq x y z
N MET A 1 -11.96 12.78 -8.43
CA MET A 1 -11.52 13.79 -9.41
C MET A 1 -12.34 15.03 -9.15
N THR A 2 -11.73 16.12 -8.74
CA THR A 2 -12.38 17.40 -8.46
C THR A 2 -12.81 18.04 -9.77
N ASN A 3 -14.11 18.18 -9.95
CA ASN A 3 -14.74 18.76 -11.15
C ASN A 3 -14.66 20.30 -11.09
N MET A 4 -13.45 20.83 -10.88
CA MET A 4 -13.18 22.26 -10.77
C MET A 4 -12.56 22.73 -12.09
N LEU A 5 -13.14 23.78 -12.68
CA LEU A 5 -12.53 24.42 -13.84
C LEU A 5 -11.29 25.22 -13.42
N PRO A 6 -10.23 25.26 -14.24
CA PRO A 6 -9.14 26.21 -14.06
C PRO A 6 -9.68 27.63 -13.93
N ARG A 7 -9.04 28.45 -13.08
CA ARG A 7 -9.53 29.79 -12.75
C ARG A 7 -9.69 30.68 -13.98
N ASP A 8 -8.69 30.67 -14.85
CA ASP A 8 -8.69 31.40 -16.11
C ASP A 8 -9.85 31.01 -17.02
N ARG A 9 -10.18 29.71 -17.06
CA ARG A 9 -11.30 29.20 -17.86
C ARG A 9 -12.66 29.64 -17.28
N ALA A 10 -12.79 29.63 -15.96
CA ALA A 10 -14.02 30.08 -15.30
C ALA A 10 -14.21 31.60 -15.46
N GLU A 11 -13.15 32.40 -15.37
CA GLU A 11 -13.16 33.84 -15.61
C GLU A 11 -13.57 34.17 -17.09
N GLN A 12 -13.07 33.36 -18.04
CA GLN A 12 -13.41 33.52 -19.45
C GLN A 12 -14.89 33.22 -19.74
N ILE A 13 -15.50 32.24 -19.07
CA ILE A 13 -16.91 31.91 -19.10
C ILE A 13 -17.76 33.11 -18.61
N LEU A 14 -17.32 33.72 -17.49
CA LEU A 14 -18.02 34.89 -16.93
C LEU A 14 -17.92 36.12 -17.84
N ALA A 15 -16.74 36.36 -18.43
CA ALA A 15 -16.53 37.45 -19.38
C ALA A 15 -17.39 37.29 -20.64
N ASP A 16 -17.47 36.08 -21.21
CA ASP A 16 -18.31 35.79 -22.36
C ASP A 16 -19.83 35.97 -22.06
N HIS A 17 -20.21 35.61 -20.84
CA HIS A 17 -21.60 35.84 -20.41
C HIS A 17 -21.91 37.33 -20.23
N ALA A 18 -20.98 38.09 -19.63
CA ALA A 18 -21.10 39.54 -19.51
C ALA A 18 -21.16 40.25 -20.88
N ALA A 19 -20.50 39.67 -21.90
CA ALA A 19 -20.58 40.12 -23.30
C ALA A 19 -21.89 39.69 -24.00
N GLY A 20 -22.88 39.14 -23.28
CA GLY A 20 -24.20 38.81 -23.78
C GLY A 20 -24.35 37.42 -24.42
N LYS A 21 -23.34 36.56 -24.37
CA LYS A 21 -23.44 35.18 -24.87
C LYS A 21 -24.33 34.31 -23.96
N ARG A 22 -25.18 33.51 -24.56
CA ARG A 22 -26.04 32.57 -23.78
C ARG A 22 -25.22 31.42 -23.19
N ALA A 23 -25.57 31.01 -21.99
CA ALA A 23 -24.84 29.93 -21.24
C ALA A 23 -24.72 28.62 -22.04
N ASP A 24 -25.74 28.28 -22.84
CA ASP A 24 -25.72 27.07 -23.69
C ASP A 24 -24.73 27.20 -24.85
N ALA A 25 -24.57 28.37 -25.42
CA ALA A 25 -23.59 28.65 -26.48
C ALA A 25 -22.18 28.64 -25.93
N ILE A 26 -21.96 29.19 -24.73
CA ILE A 26 -20.67 29.15 -24.01
C ILE A 26 -20.31 27.70 -23.66
N ALA A 27 -21.27 26.91 -23.16
CA ALA A 27 -21.07 25.51 -22.83
C ALA A 27 -20.60 24.70 -24.05
N LYS A 28 -21.22 24.90 -25.18
CA LYS A 28 -20.86 24.28 -26.46
C LYS A 28 -19.46 24.72 -26.94
N ALA A 29 -19.15 26.00 -26.85
CA ALA A 29 -17.90 26.57 -27.32
C ALA A 29 -16.69 26.04 -26.51
N TYR A 30 -16.86 25.83 -25.20
CA TYR A 30 -15.78 25.39 -24.29
C TYR A 30 -15.84 23.92 -23.96
N GLY A 31 -16.77 23.13 -24.51
CA GLY A 31 -16.88 21.70 -24.26
C GLY A 31 -17.30 21.33 -22.83
N HIS A 32 -18.09 22.20 -22.19
CA HIS A 32 -18.59 21.99 -20.83
C HIS A 32 -20.10 21.71 -20.79
N SER A 33 -20.56 21.11 -19.68
CA SER A 33 -22.00 20.94 -19.51
C SER A 33 -22.68 22.29 -19.28
N PRO A 34 -23.89 22.54 -19.84
CA PRO A 34 -24.66 23.75 -19.59
C PRO A 34 -24.90 24.00 -18.09
N ALA A 35 -25.07 22.95 -17.30
CA ALA A 35 -25.23 23.03 -15.85
C ALA A 35 -23.99 23.61 -15.16
N THR A 36 -22.78 23.21 -15.62
CA THR A 36 -21.51 23.74 -15.08
C THR A 36 -21.39 25.24 -15.40
N VAL A 37 -21.68 25.66 -16.63
CA VAL A 37 -21.61 27.08 -17.03
C VAL A 37 -22.60 27.90 -16.23
N ARG A 38 -23.87 27.47 -16.13
CA ARG A 38 -24.91 28.15 -15.34
C ARG A 38 -24.54 28.28 -13.86
N ALA A 39 -23.82 27.28 -13.30
CA ALA A 39 -23.39 27.36 -11.90
C ALA A 39 -22.39 28.51 -11.66
N TYR A 40 -21.48 28.79 -12.60
CA TYR A 40 -20.60 29.95 -12.52
C TYR A 40 -21.35 31.28 -12.79
N VAL A 41 -22.17 31.33 -13.84
CA VAL A 41 -22.91 32.50 -14.21
C VAL A 41 -23.90 32.96 -13.12
N ASN A 42 -24.53 32.01 -12.43
CA ASN A 42 -25.47 32.30 -11.33
C ASN A 42 -24.76 32.47 -9.96
N GLY A 43 -23.42 32.56 -9.91
CA GLY A 43 -22.69 32.75 -8.69
C GLY A 43 -22.69 31.54 -7.71
N LEU A 44 -23.16 30.38 -8.14
CA LEU A 44 -23.16 29.16 -7.35
C LEU A 44 -21.76 28.53 -7.26
N ARG A 45 -20.83 28.98 -8.08
CA ARG A 45 -19.42 28.60 -8.09
C ARG A 45 -18.54 29.83 -8.29
N THR A 46 -17.45 29.89 -7.52
CA THR A 46 -16.41 30.93 -7.63
C THR A 46 -15.24 30.38 -8.45
N PRO A 47 -14.68 31.17 -9.41
CA PRO A 47 -13.47 30.79 -10.14
C PRO A 47 -12.31 30.47 -9.18
N GLY A 48 -11.73 29.27 -9.35
CA GLY A 48 -10.59 28.81 -8.54
C GLY A 48 -10.96 28.26 -7.16
N GLU A 49 -12.25 28.23 -6.79
CA GLU A 49 -12.71 27.62 -5.55
C GLU A 49 -13.44 26.29 -5.80
N PRO A 50 -13.23 25.28 -4.94
CA PRO A 50 -13.98 24.05 -5.04
C PRO A 50 -15.47 24.31 -4.79
N ALA A 51 -16.33 23.62 -5.52
CA ALA A 51 -17.79 23.73 -5.34
C ALA A 51 -18.17 23.47 -3.88
N PRO A 52 -19.01 24.31 -3.26
CA PRO A 52 -19.54 24.04 -1.94
C PRO A 52 -20.27 22.70 -1.97
N ARG A 53 -19.79 21.76 -1.20
CA ARG A 53 -20.47 20.47 -1.00
C ARG A 53 -21.51 20.66 0.09
N ALA A 54 -22.73 20.21 -0.17
CA ALA A 54 -23.72 20.07 0.88
C ALA A 54 -23.09 19.24 2.01
N ASP A 55 -23.16 19.72 3.23
CA ASP A 55 -22.64 18.98 4.38
C ASP A 55 -23.71 18.03 4.91
N ASP A 56 -23.77 16.85 4.28
CA ASP A 56 -24.74 15.80 4.63
C ASP A 56 -24.62 15.35 6.09
N PHE A 57 -23.53 15.75 6.79
CA PHE A 57 -23.32 15.42 8.20
C PHE A 57 -23.86 16.50 9.14
N ALA A 58 -24.04 17.73 8.70
CA ALA A 58 -24.49 18.84 9.55
C ALA A 58 -25.73 18.51 10.40
N PRO A 59 -26.77 17.81 9.87
CA PRO A 59 -27.94 17.42 10.67
C PRO A 59 -27.62 16.48 11.84
N PHE A 60 -26.56 15.69 11.73
CA PHE A 60 -26.16 14.68 12.73
C PHE A 60 -25.15 15.20 13.75
N ALA A 61 -24.54 16.37 13.52
CA ALA A 61 -23.49 16.91 14.37
C ALA A 61 -23.94 17.13 15.82
N GLY A 62 -25.17 17.62 16.02
CA GLY A 62 -25.76 17.81 17.35
C GLY A 62 -25.93 16.49 18.10
N TYR A 63 -26.49 15.48 17.43
CA TYR A 63 -26.65 14.14 17.98
C TYR A 63 -25.31 13.53 18.38
N CYS A 64 -24.29 13.63 17.52
CA CYS A 64 -22.97 13.09 17.81
C CYS A 64 -22.33 13.74 19.05
N ARG A 65 -22.44 15.08 19.22
CA ARG A 65 -21.94 15.77 20.42
C ARG A 65 -22.62 15.28 21.68
N GLN A 66 -23.96 15.22 21.66
CA GLN A 66 -24.72 14.76 22.82
C GLN A 66 -24.40 13.30 23.15
N ARG A 67 -24.42 12.43 22.15
CA ARG A 67 -24.20 10.99 22.32
C ARG A 67 -22.79 10.65 22.86
N LEU A 68 -21.79 11.40 22.42
CA LEU A 68 -20.40 11.27 22.91
C LEU A 68 -20.20 11.92 24.29
N ALA A 69 -21.04 12.89 24.68
CA ALA A 69 -21.08 13.42 26.03
C ALA A 69 -21.70 12.42 27.00
N ASP A 70 -22.78 11.75 26.58
CA ASP A 70 -23.50 10.74 27.39
C ASP A 70 -22.65 9.46 27.55
N ASP A 71 -21.92 9.06 26.52
CA ASP A 71 -20.99 7.92 26.52
C ASP A 71 -19.63 8.28 25.93
N PRO A 72 -18.71 8.80 26.76
CA PRO A 72 -17.36 9.19 26.32
C PRO A 72 -16.51 8.03 25.81
N HIS A 73 -16.92 6.77 26.03
CA HIS A 73 -16.24 5.57 25.57
C HIS A 73 -16.83 4.98 24.29
N LEU A 74 -17.89 5.59 23.74
CA LEU A 74 -18.53 5.11 22.52
C LEU A 74 -17.54 5.02 21.36
N ARG A 75 -17.45 3.84 20.78
CA ARG A 75 -16.54 3.60 19.65
C ARG A 75 -17.18 4.06 18.33
N THR A 76 -16.38 4.61 17.43
CA THR A 76 -16.84 5.11 16.12
C THR A 76 -17.68 4.10 15.31
N PRO A 77 -17.40 2.77 15.31
CA PRO A 77 -18.27 1.81 14.63
C PRO A 77 -19.68 1.74 15.22
N ALA A 78 -19.82 1.86 16.55
CA ALA A 78 -21.13 1.88 17.21
C ALA A 78 -21.87 3.19 16.90
N LEU A 79 -21.18 4.34 16.97
CA LEU A 79 -21.73 5.63 16.56
C LEU A 79 -22.19 5.61 15.09
N LEU A 80 -21.42 4.98 14.19
CA LEU A 80 -21.81 4.85 12.79
C LEU A 80 -23.08 4.01 12.62
N ALA A 81 -23.22 2.93 13.37
CA ALA A 81 -24.41 2.09 13.33
C ALA A 81 -25.65 2.85 13.83
N GLU A 82 -25.51 3.64 14.89
CA GLU A 82 -26.58 4.53 15.38
C GLU A 82 -26.96 5.58 14.33
N LEU A 83 -25.97 6.24 13.72
CA LEU A 83 -26.20 7.24 12.66
C LEU A 83 -26.83 6.62 11.41
N ALA A 84 -26.48 5.40 11.05
CA ALA A 84 -27.09 4.68 9.93
C ALA A 84 -28.59 4.45 10.18
N SER A 85 -29.00 4.14 11.40
CA SER A 85 -30.41 4.03 11.78
C SER A 85 -31.16 5.37 11.71
N LEU A 86 -30.43 6.49 11.82
CA LEU A 86 -30.96 7.85 11.69
C LEU A 86 -30.90 8.39 10.25
N GLY A 87 -30.47 7.58 9.28
CA GLY A 87 -30.44 7.94 7.85
C GLY A 87 -29.08 8.41 7.32
N PHE A 88 -27.98 8.32 8.09
CA PHE A 88 -26.64 8.61 7.61
C PHE A 88 -26.10 7.46 6.74
N GLY A 89 -26.13 7.61 5.41
CA GLY A 89 -25.77 6.56 4.44
C GLY A 89 -24.30 6.50 4.02
N ASN A 90 -23.40 7.27 4.66
CA ASN A 90 -22.02 7.38 4.22
C ASN A 90 -21.06 6.39 4.88
N ALA A 91 -19.92 6.13 4.21
CA ALA A 91 -18.90 5.23 4.70
C ALA A 91 -18.21 5.74 5.98
N ARG A 92 -17.57 4.82 6.73
CA ARG A 92 -16.84 5.12 7.97
C ARG A 92 -15.77 6.21 7.81
N SER A 93 -15.04 6.22 6.69
CA SER A 93 -14.03 7.26 6.39
C SER A 93 -14.65 8.64 6.26
N THR A 94 -15.84 8.73 5.65
CA THR A 94 -16.60 9.97 5.51
C THR A 94 -17.03 10.50 6.87
N LEU A 95 -17.47 9.61 7.78
CA LEU A 95 -17.83 9.98 9.14
C LEU A 95 -16.62 10.56 9.89
N TYR A 96 -15.45 9.95 9.82
CA TYR A 96 -14.25 10.48 10.48
C TYR A 96 -13.92 11.91 10.02
N HIS A 97 -13.91 12.15 8.72
CA HIS A 97 -13.64 13.48 8.17
C HIS A 97 -14.74 14.50 8.51
N ALA A 98 -15.98 14.05 8.63
CA ALA A 98 -17.08 14.91 9.04
C ALA A 98 -16.97 15.30 10.51
N LEU A 99 -16.70 14.35 11.39
CA LEU A 99 -16.48 14.62 12.83
C LEU A 99 -15.30 15.58 13.05
N GLU A 100 -14.20 15.39 12.31
CA GLU A 100 -13.03 16.28 12.37
C GLU A 100 -13.38 17.69 11.92
N ARG A 101 -14.08 17.87 10.80
CA ARG A 101 -14.53 19.20 10.30
C ARG A 101 -15.44 19.91 11.28
N HIS A 102 -16.28 19.18 12.02
CA HIS A 102 -17.19 19.73 13.03
C HIS A 102 -16.56 19.86 14.41
N GLY A 103 -15.26 19.57 14.56
CA GLY A 103 -14.54 19.62 15.83
C GLY A 103 -15.04 18.63 16.88
N ILE A 104 -15.68 17.53 16.43
CA ILE A 104 -16.23 16.51 17.32
C ILE A 104 -15.17 15.44 17.52
N ARG A 105 -14.68 15.31 18.75
CA ARG A 105 -13.69 14.29 19.11
C ARG A 105 -14.41 12.97 19.39
N THR A 106 -14.00 11.91 18.71
CA THR A 106 -14.39 10.55 19.06
C THR A 106 -13.64 10.11 20.32
N HIS A 107 -14.34 9.46 21.25
CA HIS A 107 -13.77 9.02 22.52
C HIS A 107 -13.17 10.17 23.36
N PRO A 108 -14.00 11.14 23.80
CA PRO A 108 -13.52 12.33 24.50
C PRO A 108 -13.14 12.07 25.97
N CYS A 109 -13.09 10.82 26.42
CA CYS A 109 -12.77 10.45 27.81
C CYS A 109 -11.35 10.95 28.18
N PRO A 110 -11.20 11.81 29.20
CA PRO A 110 -9.91 12.32 29.62
C PRO A 110 -9.01 11.23 30.22
N ASP A 111 -9.59 10.19 30.82
CA ASP A 111 -8.84 9.09 31.46
C ASP A 111 -8.24 8.14 30.42
N CYS A 112 -8.88 8.00 29.27
CA CYS A 112 -8.41 7.14 28.18
C CYS A 112 -7.46 7.88 27.22
N HIS A 113 -7.59 9.19 27.13
CA HIS A 113 -6.71 10.08 26.39
C HIS A 113 -6.14 11.11 27.36
N PRO A 114 -4.95 10.86 27.94
CA PRO A 114 -4.29 11.88 28.72
C PRO A 114 -4.15 13.15 27.86
N ALA A 115 -4.53 14.26 28.45
CA ALA A 115 -4.75 15.54 27.83
C ALA A 115 -3.67 15.89 26.80
N SER A 116 -4.15 16.29 25.65
CA SER A 116 -3.45 17.03 24.61
C SER A 116 -2.19 16.40 24.00
N MET A 117 -2.38 15.75 22.86
CA MET A 117 -1.29 15.61 21.89
C MET A 117 -0.82 16.97 21.30
N SER A 118 -1.32 18.12 21.75
CA SER A 118 -0.88 19.44 21.28
C SER A 118 0.50 19.85 21.83
N GLY A 119 1.04 19.10 22.80
CA GLY A 119 2.41 19.23 23.31
C GLY A 119 3.30 18.03 22.98
N TYR A 120 2.91 17.18 22.04
CA TYR A 120 3.65 15.97 21.68
C TYR A 120 4.97 16.36 20.99
N SER A 121 6.03 16.46 21.77
CA SER A 121 7.39 16.46 21.26
C SER A 121 7.78 15.00 20.98
N PRO A 122 8.12 14.64 19.73
CA PRO A 122 8.64 13.31 19.43
C PRO A 122 9.84 12.91 20.30
N LEU A 123 10.61 13.91 20.77
CA LEU A 123 11.76 13.75 21.65
C LEU A 123 11.38 13.40 23.10
N ALA A 124 10.24 13.89 23.61
CA ALA A 124 9.81 13.58 24.98
C ALA A 124 9.26 12.16 25.14
N ALA A 125 8.66 11.59 24.08
CA ALA A 125 8.17 10.22 24.09
C ALA A 125 9.29 9.18 23.91
N ALA A 126 10.46 9.60 23.43
CA ALA A 126 11.63 8.74 23.32
C ALA A 126 12.31 8.44 24.67
N GLN A 127 11.90 9.10 25.74
CA GLN A 127 12.52 8.97 27.09
C GLN A 127 12.00 7.77 27.92
N GLY A 128 11.20 6.90 27.32
CA GLY A 128 10.85 5.62 27.97
C GLY A 128 12.10 4.72 28.16
N THR A 129 12.07 3.87 29.17
CA THR A 129 13.10 2.89 29.45
C THR A 129 13.61 2.24 28.16
N PRO A 130 14.94 2.22 27.92
CA PRO A 130 15.45 1.57 26.72
C PRO A 130 14.98 0.10 26.68
N PRO A 131 14.53 -0.39 25.52
CA PRO A 131 14.05 -1.75 25.43
C PRO A 131 15.21 -2.73 25.74
N ALA A 132 14.88 -3.79 26.50
CA ALA A 132 15.80 -4.88 26.72
C ALA A 132 15.71 -5.92 25.57
N PRO A 133 16.79 -6.63 25.26
CA PRO A 133 16.76 -7.74 24.31
C PRO A 133 15.77 -8.82 24.75
N LEU A 134 15.02 -9.36 23.81
CA LEU A 134 14.15 -10.50 24.09
C LEU A 134 14.95 -11.79 24.24
N PRO A 135 14.49 -12.76 25.04
CA PRO A 135 15.20 -14.02 25.29
C PRO A 135 15.54 -14.80 24.02
N VAL A 136 14.65 -14.78 23.04
CA VAL A 136 14.84 -15.49 21.76
C VAL A 136 15.00 -14.47 20.64
N PRO A 137 16.21 -14.29 20.11
CA PRO A 137 16.45 -13.37 19.00
C PRO A 137 15.82 -13.90 17.71
N ALA A 138 15.41 -12.99 16.83
CA ALA A 138 14.91 -13.33 15.51
C ALA A 138 15.41 -12.29 14.49
N ALA A 139 16.15 -12.77 13.48
CA ALA A 139 16.58 -11.91 12.39
C ALA A 139 15.44 -11.73 11.35
N PRO A 140 15.28 -10.53 10.77
CA PRO A 140 14.32 -10.31 9.71
C PRO A 140 14.75 -11.01 8.41
N VAL A 141 13.77 -11.35 7.59
CA VAL A 141 13.98 -11.82 6.21
C VAL A 141 14.01 -10.59 5.28
N ALA A 142 14.87 -10.62 4.27
CA ALA A 142 14.97 -9.52 3.32
C ALA A 142 13.64 -9.27 2.62
N GLY A 143 13.13 -8.05 2.69
CA GLY A 143 11.84 -7.64 2.17
C GLY A 143 10.65 -8.00 3.06
N GLU A 144 10.86 -8.57 4.23
CA GLU A 144 9.78 -9.05 5.11
C GLU A 144 8.82 -7.92 5.51
N ALA A 145 7.52 -8.22 5.45
CA ALA A 145 6.50 -7.34 5.99
C ALA A 145 6.67 -7.17 7.51
N LEU A 146 6.59 -5.94 8.01
CA LEU A 146 6.79 -5.66 9.44
C LEU A 146 5.86 -6.49 10.33
N ALA A 147 4.59 -6.64 9.95
CA ALA A 147 3.63 -7.45 10.69
C ALA A 147 4.06 -8.92 10.80
N SER A 148 4.62 -9.48 9.73
CA SER A 148 5.19 -10.83 9.72
C SER A 148 6.37 -10.95 10.68
N PHE A 149 7.30 -10.02 10.61
CA PHE A 149 8.47 -10.00 11.50
C PHE A 149 8.08 -9.90 12.97
N LEU A 150 7.17 -8.95 13.31
CA LEU A 150 6.67 -8.82 14.68
C LEU A 150 5.91 -10.07 15.14
N GLY A 151 5.14 -10.69 14.26
CA GLY A 151 4.44 -11.95 14.54
C GLY A 151 5.41 -13.08 14.88
N ARG A 152 6.48 -13.24 14.10
CA ARG A 152 7.51 -14.27 14.34
C ARG A 152 8.30 -14.01 15.63
N LEU A 153 8.71 -12.77 15.84
CA LEU A 153 9.45 -12.37 17.05
C LEU A 153 8.58 -12.56 18.31
N ALA A 154 7.29 -12.21 18.23
CA ALA A 154 6.34 -12.41 19.32
C ALA A 154 6.11 -13.89 19.61
N ALA A 155 5.88 -14.70 18.58
CA ALA A 155 5.68 -16.14 18.73
C ALA A 155 6.90 -16.83 19.36
N ALA A 156 8.12 -16.49 18.93
CA ALA A 156 9.35 -17.03 19.49
C ALA A 156 9.51 -16.70 20.99
N ASN A 157 8.97 -15.57 21.43
CA ASN A 157 9.09 -15.07 22.81
C ASN A 157 7.82 -15.23 23.64
N ARG A 158 6.82 -15.98 23.15
CA ARG A 158 5.55 -16.21 23.84
C ARG A 158 4.84 -14.92 24.26
N THR A 159 4.92 -13.89 23.43
CA THR A 159 4.27 -12.59 23.61
C THR A 159 3.34 -12.29 22.45
N THR A 160 2.76 -11.10 22.40
CA THR A 160 1.89 -10.67 21.32
C THR A 160 2.57 -9.62 20.44
N PRO A 161 2.26 -9.56 19.13
CA PRO A 161 2.75 -8.48 18.26
C PRO A 161 2.38 -7.09 18.80
N ARG A 162 1.25 -6.99 19.50
CA ARG A 162 0.80 -5.74 20.12
C ARG A 162 1.74 -5.29 21.22
N ALA A 163 2.17 -6.20 22.10
CA ALA A 163 3.12 -5.88 23.16
C ALA A 163 4.47 -5.40 22.59
N LEU A 164 4.92 -5.98 21.47
CA LEU A 164 6.12 -5.52 20.78
C LEU A 164 5.92 -4.13 20.14
N LEU A 165 4.74 -3.82 19.63
CA LEU A 165 4.42 -2.47 19.13
C LEU A 165 4.41 -1.43 20.25
N ASP A 166 4.08 -1.81 21.48
CA ASP A 166 4.05 -0.90 22.62
C ASP A 166 5.46 -0.46 23.04
N ILE A 167 6.50 -1.19 22.65
CA ILE A 167 7.90 -0.81 22.81
C ILE A 167 8.34 0.25 21.78
N LEU A 168 7.66 0.29 20.62
CA LEU A 168 7.93 1.27 19.58
C LEU A 168 7.30 2.62 19.95
N PRO A 169 7.83 3.72 19.40
CA PRO A 169 7.30 5.04 19.68
C PRO A 169 5.80 5.15 19.43
N PRO A 170 5.02 5.86 20.28
CA PRO A 170 3.55 5.90 20.20
C PRO A 170 2.99 6.32 18.83
N TRP A 171 3.67 7.24 18.13
CA TRP A 171 3.26 7.68 16.79
C TRP A 171 3.35 6.56 15.72
N PHE A 172 4.20 5.56 15.93
CA PHE A 172 4.25 4.38 15.06
C PHE A 172 2.93 3.60 15.11
N ARG A 173 2.23 3.67 16.25
CA ARG A 173 0.89 3.07 16.45
C ARG A 173 -0.23 3.89 15.83
N VAL A 174 -0.16 5.23 15.91
CA VAL A 174 -1.24 6.13 15.48
C VAL A 174 -1.39 6.21 13.96
N LYS A 175 -0.29 6.19 13.21
CA LYS A 175 -0.34 6.14 11.74
C LYS A 175 -0.36 4.71 11.20
N GLY A 176 -0.44 3.72 12.08
CA GLY A 176 -0.13 2.35 11.80
C GLY A 176 -1.20 1.56 11.10
N ARG A 177 -1.12 1.52 9.80
CA ARG A 177 -1.53 0.36 9.02
C ARG A 177 -0.41 -0.70 9.02
N TRP A 178 0.26 -0.89 10.17
CA TRP A 178 1.37 -1.84 10.31
C TRP A 178 0.97 -3.30 10.01
N HIS A 179 -0.33 -3.58 10.06
CA HIS A 179 -0.96 -4.85 9.68
C HIS A 179 -1.41 -4.85 8.21
N ASP A 180 -1.32 -3.72 7.49
CA ASP A 180 -1.59 -3.67 6.06
C ASP A 180 -0.29 -4.04 5.33
N ASP A 181 -0.27 -5.19 4.66
CA ASP A 181 0.86 -5.68 3.85
C ASP A 181 1.26 -4.69 2.74
N ARG A 182 0.38 -3.74 2.42
CA ARG A 182 0.61 -2.67 1.44
C ARG A 182 1.20 -1.41 2.07
N TRP A 183 1.32 -1.38 3.42
CA TRP A 183 1.83 -0.19 4.09
C TRP A 183 3.32 -0.02 3.81
N GLN A 184 3.61 0.98 3.02
CA GLN A 184 4.96 1.52 2.83
C GLN A 184 4.97 2.92 3.42
N PRO A 185 5.87 3.22 4.35
CA PRO A 185 6.05 4.59 4.80
C PRO A 185 6.53 5.41 3.62
N SER A 186 5.63 6.22 3.06
CA SER A 186 5.91 7.09 1.92
C SER A 186 6.94 8.17 2.25
N HIS A 187 7.25 8.36 3.54
CA HIS A 187 8.16 9.40 4.00
C HIS A 187 9.09 8.82 5.07
N LEU A 188 10.38 8.96 4.84
CA LEU A 188 11.40 8.79 5.87
C LEU A 188 11.20 9.87 6.92
N MET A 189 10.53 9.50 7.97
CA MET A 189 10.36 10.35 9.13
C MET A 189 11.58 10.18 10.03
N PRO A 190 12.11 11.22 10.70
CA PRO A 190 13.27 11.10 11.58
C PRO A 190 13.17 10.01 12.64
N TRP A 191 11.96 9.65 13.02
CA TRP A 191 11.65 8.61 13.99
C TRP A 191 11.72 7.17 13.46
N ALA A 192 11.83 6.94 12.14
CA ALA A 192 12.01 5.59 11.60
C ALA A 192 13.32 4.98 12.09
N ASP A 193 14.32 5.82 12.31
CA ASP A 193 15.62 5.41 12.83
C ASP A 193 15.52 4.95 14.28
N ASP A 194 14.77 5.67 15.14
CA ASP A 194 14.55 5.27 16.53
C ASP A 194 13.75 3.95 16.62
N ALA A 195 12.69 3.81 15.83
CA ALA A 195 11.92 2.58 15.78
C ALA A 195 12.77 1.38 15.29
N ALA A 196 13.60 1.59 14.26
CA ALA A 196 14.52 0.55 13.80
C ALA A 196 15.58 0.19 14.85
N ALA A 197 16.12 1.18 15.58
CA ALA A 197 17.05 0.96 16.67
C ALA A 197 16.41 0.17 17.82
N ARG A 198 15.20 0.50 18.23
CA ARG A 198 14.45 -0.26 19.27
C ARG A 198 14.15 -1.69 18.82
N LEU A 199 13.72 -1.89 17.58
CA LEU A 199 13.52 -3.23 17.02
C LEU A 199 14.83 -4.01 16.96
N ALA A 200 15.93 -3.37 16.64
CA ALA A 200 17.26 -3.98 16.64
C ALA A 200 17.62 -4.54 18.02
N VAL A 201 17.42 -3.74 19.07
CA VAL A 201 17.67 -4.17 20.44
C VAL A 201 16.80 -5.38 20.82
N ILE A 202 15.47 -5.29 20.69
CA ILE A 202 14.57 -6.36 21.10
C ILE A 202 14.73 -7.66 20.28
N SER A 203 15.13 -7.54 19.01
CA SER A 203 15.32 -8.70 18.13
C SER A 203 16.71 -9.31 18.18
N GLY A 204 17.66 -8.67 18.86
CA GLY A 204 19.07 -9.06 18.84
C GLY A 204 19.75 -8.88 17.48
N SER A 205 19.23 -7.98 16.63
CA SER A 205 19.74 -7.71 15.28
C SER A 205 20.47 -6.37 15.24
N ALA A 206 21.33 -6.16 14.23
CA ALA A 206 21.89 -4.84 13.99
C ALA A 206 20.84 -3.89 13.41
N ALA A 207 20.84 -2.59 13.78
CA ALA A 207 19.90 -1.60 13.26
C ALA A 207 19.94 -1.48 11.72
N ALA A 208 21.13 -1.58 11.14
CA ALA A 208 21.30 -1.62 9.69
C ALA A 208 20.62 -2.84 9.05
N ALA A 209 20.63 -4.00 9.70
CA ALA A 209 19.96 -5.20 9.22
C ALA A 209 18.42 -5.01 9.25
N ILE A 210 17.87 -4.41 10.29
CA ILE A 210 16.44 -4.04 10.38
C ILE A 210 16.05 -3.11 9.23
N LYS A 211 16.80 -2.02 9.02
CA LYS A 211 16.53 -1.03 7.97
C LYS A 211 16.61 -1.63 6.57
N ASN A 212 17.59 -2.49 6.33
CA ASN A 212 17.80 -3.09 5.01
C ASN A 212 16.82 -4.23 4.71
N ALA A 213 16.38 -4.95 5.73
CA ALA A 213 15.51 -6.11 5.55
C ALA A 213 14.02 -5.75 5.54
N LEU A 214 13.60 -4.78 6.35
CA LEU A 214 12.18 -4.42 6.48
C LEU A 214 11.85 -3.18 5.63
N PRO A 215 11.02 -3.31 4.58
CA PRO A 215 10.63 -2.18 3.71
C PRO A 215 10.00 -1.01 4.48
N ALA A 216 9.42 -1.29 5.65
CA ALA A 216 8.86 -0.29 6.55
C ALA A 216 9.89 0.77 7.01
N PHE A 217 11.18 0.48 6.98
CA PHE A 217 12.27 1.37 7.44
C PHE A 217 13.23 1.79 6.32
N GLY A 218 13.37 0.96 5.29
CA GLY A 218 14.24 1.23 4.15
C GLY A 218 13.40 1.50 2.92
N GLY A 219 13.08 2.75 2.63
CA GLY A 219 12.18 3.09 1.55
C GLY A 219 12.58 2.50 0.20
N SER A 220 11.73 1.67 -0.37
CA SER A 220 11.69 1.37 -1.81
C SER A 220 11.17 2.61 -2.53
N ARG A 221 11.91 3.73 -2.45
CA ARG A 221 11.47 5.01 -2.98
C ARG A 221 11.08 4.87 -4.46
N GLY A 222 9.77 4.91 -4.73
CA GLY A 222 9.23 4.97 -6.09
C GLY A 222 9.40 3.69 -6.93
N ARG A 223 9.92 2.59 -6.38
CA ARG A 223 10.04 1.34 -7.13
C ARG A 223 8.78 0.49 -6.94
N PRO A 224 8.25 -0.07 -8.03
CA PRO A 224 7.14 -0.99 -7.94
C PRO A 224 7.57 -2.22 -7.16
N VAL A 225 6.83 -2.53 -6.10
CA VAL A 225 7.02 -3.74 -5.31
C VAL A 225 5.75 -4.60 -5.38
N ARG A 226 5.94 -5.90 -5.23
CA ARG A 226 4.83 -6.84 -5.09
C ARG A 226 4.97 -7.65 -3.81
N ALA A 227 3.83 -8.00 -3.21
CA ALA A 227 3.77 -8.90 -2.08
C ALA A 227 3.88 -10.35 -2.59
N VAL A 228 4.80 -11.11 -2.03
CA VAL A 228 5.00 -12.53 -2.31
C VAL A 228 5.34 -13.27 -1.03
N THR A 229 5.28 -14.60 -1.09
CA THR A 229 5.87 -15.44 -0.04
C THR A 229 7.35 -15.63 -0.29
N ALA A 230 8.19 -15.43 0.71
CA ALA A 230 9.63 -15.69 0.63
C ALA A 230 9.89 -17.16 0.23
N CYS A 231 11.01 -17.39 -0.46
CA CYS A 231 11.39 -18.75 -0.87
C CYS A 231 11.42 -19.70 0.34
N ARG A 232 10.60 -20.73 0.32
CA ARG A 232 10.46 -21.72 1.41
C ARG A 232 11.78 -22.39 1.79
N LEU A 233 12.67 -22.61 0.82
CA LEU A 233 13.99 -23.21 1.09
C LEU A 233 14.95 -22.21 1.75
N CYS A 234 14.85 -20.93 1.38
CA CYS A 234 15.62 -19.87 2.08
C CYS A 234 15.16 -19.68 3.52
N THR A 235 13.85 -19.74 3.79
CA THR A 235 13.31 -19.60 5.15
C THR A 235 13.58 -20.84 5.98
N ALA A 236 13.44 -22.05 5.40
CA ALA A 236 13.77 -23.32 6.06
C ALA A 236 15.24 -23.37 6.49
N ALA A 237 16.18 -22.90 5.66
CA ALA A 237 17.60 -22.80 6.02
C ALA A 237 17.86 -21.88 7.22
N ARG A 238 16.91 -20.97 7.53
CA ARG A 238 16.90 -20.11 8.71
C ARG A 238 16.05 -20.65 9.87
N ARG A 239 15.59 -21.89 9.78
CA ARG A 239 14.69 -22.54 10.75
C ARG A 239 13.33 -21.81 10.89
N ILE A 240 12.87 -21.16 9.83
CA ILE A 240 11.55 -20.54 9.76
C ILE A 240 10.63 -21.47 8.99
N SER A 241 9.67 -22.08 9.69
CA SER A 241 8.74 -23.07 9.11
C SER A 241 7.49 -22.44 8.51
N GLN A 242 7.09 -21.27 8.98
CA GLN A 242 5.91 -20.58 8.51
C GLN A 242 6.17 -19.78 7.22
N PRO A 243 5.15 -19.58 6.37
CA PRO A 243 5.24 -18.67 5.24
C PRO A 243 5.56 -17.25 5.69
N VAL A 244 6.53 -16.60 5.05
CA VAL A 244 6.94 -15.24 5.35
C VAL A 244 6.54 -14.32 4.22
N PRO A 245 5.57 -13.42 4.39
CA PRO A 245 5.24 -12.38 3.42
C PRO A 245 6.40 -11.42 3.25
N VAL A 246 6.82 -11.20 2.00
CA VAL A 246 7.89 -10.26 1.65
C VAL A 246 7.46 -9.35 0.51
N HIS A 247 7.96 -8.12 0.52
CA HIS A 247 7.81 -7.16 -0.55
C HIS A 247 9.10 -7.13 -1.37
N LEU A 248 9.02 -7.60 -2.59
CA LEU A 248 10.14 -7.62 -3.51
C LEU A 248 9.90 -6.69 -4.70
N PRO A 249 10.95 -6.19 -5.36
CA PRO A 249 10.79 -5.49 -6.62
C PRO A 249 9.92 -6.30 -7.58
N ALA A 250 9.03 -5.64 -8.32
CA ALA A 250 8.02 -6.30 -9.15
C ALA A 250 8.58 -7.29 -10.19
N HIS A 251 9.84 -7.11 -10.58
CA HIS A 251 10.58 -7.99 -11.49
C HIS A 251 11.23 -9.20 -10.83
N HIS A 252 11.29 -9.28 -9.50
CA HIS A 252 11.84 -10.45 -8.82
C HIS A 252 10.78 -11.54 -8.74
N GLN A 253 10.83 -12.49 -9.68
CA GLN A 253 9.88 -13.59 -9.78
C GLN A 253 10.45 -14.91 -9.26
N VAL A 254 11.76 -15.07 -9.28
CA VAL A 254 12.42 -16.35 -8.98
C VAL A 254 13.48 -16.19 -7.90
N CYS A 255 13.52 -17.14 -6.96
CA CYS A 255 14.67 -17.32 -6.08
C CYS A 255 15.81 -18.00 -6.88
N LEU A 256 16.77 -17.22 -7.37
CA LEU A 256 17.90 -17.76 -8.17
C LEU A 256 18.75 -18.79 -7.43
N ARG A 257 18.79 -18.74 -6.08
CA ARG A 257 19.55 -19.73 -5.28
C ARG A 257 18.92 -21.12 -5.35
N HIS A 258 17.59 -21.20 -5.40
CA HIS A 258 16.88 -22.48 -5.30
C HIS A 258 16.05 -22.82 -6.52
N GLY A 259 16.03 -21.98 -7.56
CA GLY A 259 15.17 -22.18 -8.73
C GLY A 259 13.67 -22.26 -8.39
N ILE A 260 13.22 -21.46 -7.40
CA ILE A 260 11.82 -21.48 -6.95
C ILE A 260 11.10 -20.23 -7.48
N TRP A 261 9.98 -20.43 -8.14
CA TRP A 261 9.04 -19.36 -8.50
C TRP A 261 8.37 -18.81 -7.24
N LEU A 262 8.46 -17.49 -7.05
CA LEU A 262 7.94 -16.78 -5.87
C LEU A 262 6.51 -16.36 -6.16
N SER A 263 5.57 -17.11 -5.65
CA SER A 263 4.15 -16.85 -5.82
C SER A 263 3.61 -15.84 -4.84
N GLY A 264 2.45 -15.25 -5.14
CA GLY A 264 1.71 -14.39 -4.23
C GLY A 264 1.27 -15.10 -2.94
N PRO A 265 0.82 -14.36 -1.92
CA PRO A 265 0.28 -14.95 -0.70
C PRO A 265 -0.83 -15.95 -1.01
N GLY A 266 -0.79 -17.13 -0.38
CA GLY A 266 -1.78 -18.20 -0.58
C GLY A 266 -1.58 -19.03 -1.85
N THR A 267 -0.69 -18.65 -2.76
CA THR A 267 -0.38 -19.45 -3.95
C THR A 267 0.86 -20.33 -3.70
N PRO A 268 0.83 -21.61 -3.99
CA PRO A 268 1.96 -22.50 -3.77
C PRO A 268 3.18 -22.13 -4.63
N GLN A 269 4.38 -22.27 -4.04
CA GLN A 269 5.65 -22.12 -4.74
C GLN A 269 6.03 -23.39 -5.46
N PHE A 270 6.67 -23.28 -6.62
CA PHE A 270 7.09 -24.43 -7.43
C PHE A 270 8.50 -24.25 -8.00
N SER A 271 9.11 -25.35 -8.43
CA SER A 271 10.44 -25.37 -9.02
C SER A 271 10.39 -24.96 -10.49
N VAL A 272 11.31 -24.09 -10.89
CA VAL A 272 11.59 -23.74 -12.29
C VAL A 272 12.99 -24.19 -12.72
N SER A 273 13.64 -25.04 -11.92
CA SER A 273 15.02 -25.51 -12.20
C SER A 273 15.16 -26.27 -13.52
N GLY A 274 14.08 -26.93 -13.98
CA GLY A 274 14.02 -27.58 -15.30
C GLY A 274 13.90 -26.63 -16.50
N CYS A 275 13.74 -25.31 -16.26
CA CYS A 275 13.60 -24.31 -17.32
C CYS A 275 14.71 -23.25 -17.19
N PRO A 276 15.91 -23.50 -17.74
CA PRO A 276 17.09 -22.62 -17.56
C PRO A 276 16.89 -21.23 -18.16
N ASP A 277 16.06 -21.10 -19.17
CA ASP A 277 15.68 -19.84 -19.80
C ASP A 277 14.88 -18.93 -18.85
N ILE A 278 14.04 -19.46 -17.97
CA ILE A 278 13.38 -18.70 -16.89
C ILE A 278 14.41 -18.15 -15.91
N LEU A 279 15.41 -18.97 -15.55
CA LEU A 279 16.50 -18.52 -14.67
C LEU A 279 17.39 -17.46 -15.32
N ALA A 280 17.63 -17.58 -16.63
CA ALA A 280 18.38 -16.59 -17.42
C ALA A 280 17.61 -15.26 -17.49
N ALA A 281 16.30 -15.31 -17.76
CA ALA A 281 15.42 -14.16 -17.77
C ALA A 281 15.42 -13.43 -16.41
N GLU A 282 15.36 -14.16 -15.29
CA GLU A 282 15.43 -13.56 -13.96
C GLU A 282 16.78 -12.85 -13.70
N ARG A 283 17.91 -13.41 -14.15
CA ARG A 283 19.21 -12.75 -14.04
C ARG A 283 19.24 -11.47 -14.87
N GLN A 284 18.75 -11.53 -16.10
CA GLN A 284 18.62 -10.37 -16.99
C GLN A 284 17.71 -9.31 -16.38
N ALA A 285 16.54 -9.69 -15.87
CA ALA A 285 15.62 -8.80 -15.20
C ALA A 285 16.27 -8.04 -14.06
N ARG A 286 17.00 -8.72 -13.18
CA ARG A 286 17.71 -8.09 -12.06
C ARG A 286 18.77 -7.09 -12.48
N HIS A 287 19.37 -7.29 -13.65
CA HIS A 287 20.37 -6.38 -14.20
C HIS A 287 19.72 -5.16 -14.87
N LEU A 288 18.74 -5.38 -15.73
CA LEU A 288 18.11 -4.35 -16.55
C LEU A 288 17.08 -3.50 -15.79
N LEU A 289 16.28 -4.13 -14.94
CA LEU A 289 15.03 -3.55 -14.43
C LEU A 289 15.19 -2.73 -13.15
N ARG A 290 16.41 -2.40 -12.75
CA ARG A 290 16.65 -1.38 -11.70
C ARG A 290 16.14 0.01 -12.12
N ARG A 291 15.82 0.21 -13.40
CA ARG A 291 15.45 1.49 -14.03
C ARG A 291 14.00 1.53 -14.57
N LEU A 292 13.27 0.41 -14.60
CA LEU A 292 11.92 0.35 -15.19
C LEU A 292 10.81 0.89 -14.26
N THR A 293 9.85 1.57 -14.89
CA THR A 293 8.57 1.95 -14.26
C THR A 293 7.55 0.82 -14.31
N ILE A 294 6.46 0.92 -13.51
CA ILE A 294 5.33 -0.03 -13.55
C ILE A 294 4.68 -0.07 -14.95
N GLU A 295 4.55 1.07 -15.60
CA GLU A 295 3.92 1.21 -16.92
C GLU A 295 4.71 0.45 -17.99
N GLN A 296 6.04 0.57 -17.97
CA GLN A 296 6.91 -0.17 -18.88
C GLN A 296 6.81 -1.70 -18.66
N LEU A 297 6.66 -2.16 -17.41
CA LEU A 297 6.44 -3.58 -17.10
C LEU A 297 5.08 -4.08 -17.59
N ILE A 298 4.03 -3.27 -17.45
CA ILE A 298 2.69 -3.61 -17.96
C ILE A 298 2.71 -3.67 -19.49
N TYR A 299 3.31 -2.67 -20.13
CA TYR A 299 3.46 -2.64 -21.59
C TYR A 299 4.23 -3.85 -22.13
N SER A 300 5.32 -4.24 -21.47
CA SER A 300 6.10 -5.43 -21.82
C SER A 300 5.30 -6.72 -21.71
N LYS A 301 4.41 -6.82 -20.71
CA LYS A 301 3.50 -7.97 -20.58
C LYS A 301 2.49 -8.06 -21.73
N ILE A 302 1.96 -6.91 -22.16
CA ILE A 302 1.03 -6.84 -23.30
C ILE A 302 1.75 -7.23 -24.59
N GLN A 303 2.94 -6.67 -24.84
CA GLN A 303 3.77 -6.98 -26.01
C GLN A 303 4.15 -8.48 -26.06
N ALA A 304 4.55 -9.06 -24.93
CA ALA A 304 4.88 -10.47 -24.83
C ALA A 304 3.66 -11.38 -25.13
N ALA A 305 2.46 -10.95 -24.73
CA ALA A 305 1.23 -11.68 -25.02
C ALA A 305 0.88 -11.71 -26.51
N THR A 306 1.30 -10.70 -27.28
CA THR A 306 1.02 -10.57 -28.72
C THR A 306 2.10 -11.18 -29.62
N GLY A 307 3.31 -11.43 -29.10
CA GLY A 307 4.48 -11.91 -29.87
C GLY A 307 5.01 -13.29 -29.43
N GLN A 308 4.19 -14.12 -28.80
CA GLN A 308 4.64 -15.41 -28.25
C GLN A 308 5.12 -16.37 -29.36
N ASP A 309 6.37 -16.85 -29.23
CA ASP A 309 6.79 -18.11 -29.84
C ASP A 309 6.05 -19.27 -29.16
N ASP A 310 4.98 -19.69 -29.79
CA ASP A 310 4.05 -20.72 -29.30
C ASP A 310 4.77 -22.03 -28.92
N HIS A 311 5.89 -22.36 -29.58
CA HIS A 311 6.63 -23.58 -29.32
C HIS A 311 7.48 -23.54 -28.05
N ALA A 312 8.19 -22.46 -27.81
CA ALA A 312 9.05 -22.31 -26.61
C ALA A 312 8.19 -22.25 -25.35
N TRP A 313 7.13 -21.45 -25.37
CA TRP A 313 6.17 -21.34 -24.27
C TRP A 313 5.47 -22.69 -23.95
N LYS A 314 4.99 -23.42 -24.97
CA LYS A 314 4.38 -24.72 -24.77
C LYS A 314 5.33 -25.75 -24.16
N ARG A 315 6.59 -25.82 -24.65
CA ARG A 315 7.62 -26.70 -24.07
C ARG A 315 7.87 -26.39 -22.59
N ARG A 316 8.02 -25.10 -22.25
CA ARG A 316 8.20 -24.70 -20.84
C ARG A 316 6.99 -25.04 -19.98
N THR A 317 5.78 -24.80 -20.49
CA THR A 317 4.55 -25.14 -19.79
C THR A 317 4.48 -26.66 -19.49
N LEU A 318 4.76 -27.48 -20.44
CA LEU A 318 4.78 -28.96 -20.26
C LEU A 318 5.86 -29.36 -19.23
N ALA A 319 7.09 -28.84 -19.36
CA ALA A 319 8.18 -29.14 -18.41
C ALA A 319 7.85 -28.68 -16.99
N LEU A 320 7.18 -27.54 -16.82
CA LEU A 320 6.73 -27.05 -15.50
C LEU A 320 5.63 -27.93 -14.91
N ILE A 321 4.68 -28.37 -15.71
CA ILE A 321 3.60 -29.30 -15.28
C ILE A 321 4.19 -30.63 -14.85
N GLU A 322 5.08 -31.20 -15.65
CA GLU A 322 5.76 -32.49 -15.35
C GLU A 322 6.58 -32.41 -14.06
N THR A 323 7.31 -31.29 -13.88
CA THR A 323 8.14 -31.07 -12.67
C THR A 323 7.29 -30.78 -11.43
N ASN A 324 6.09 -30.23 -11.60
CA ASN A 324 5.24 -29.73 -10.51
C ASN A 324 3.79 -30.24 -10.62
N PRO A 325 3.51 -31.55 -10.68
CA PRO A 325 2.17 -32.08 -10.94
C PRO A 325 1.12 -31.67 -9.90
N ARG A 326 1.54 -31.40 -8.67
CA ARG A 326 0.66 -30.96 -7.57
C ARG A 326 0.21 -29.50 -7.72
N GLN A 327 0.78 -28.75 -8.66
CA GLN A 327 0.46 -27.34 -8.89
C GLN A 327 -0.61 -27.15 -9.98
N VAL A 328 -1.13 -28.22 -10.55
CA VAL A 328 -2.19 -28.19 -11.57
C VAL A 328 -3.54 -27.98 -10.87
N THR A 329 -3.66 -26.89 -10.15
CA THR A 329 -4.89 -26.33 -9.56
C THR A 329 -5.19 -25.01 -10.26
N GLU A 330 -6.39 -24.49 -10.16
CA GLU A 330 -6.77 -23.26 -10.86
C GLU A 330 -5.78 -22.08 -10.58
N SER A 331 -5.48 -21.82 -9.31
CA SER A 331 -4.52 -20.77 -8.92
C SER A 331 -3.07 -21.12 -9.27
N GLY A 332 -2.70 -22.41 -9.20
CA GLY A 332 -1.36 -22.89 -9.55
C GLY A 332 -1.12 -22.87 -11.05
N ALA A 333 -2.12 -23.24 -11.87
CA ALA A 333 -2.03 -23.19 -13.32
C ALA A 333 -1.72 -21.77 -13.83
N GLN A 334 -2.39 -20.76 -13.30
CA GLN A 334 -2.10 -19.37 -13.67
C GLN A 334 -0.65 -18.99 -13.38
N ALA A 335 -0.10 -19.40 -12.23
CA ALA A 335 1.28 -19.14 -11.88
C ALA A 335 2.28 -19.89 -12.79
N LEU A 336 1.96 -21.14 -13.19
CA LEU A 336 2.77 -21.90 -14.16
C LEU A 336 2.78 -21.22 -15.52
N PHE A 337 1.65 -20.74 -16.01
CA PHE A 337 1.57 -20.00 -17.27
C PHE A 337 2.36 -18.69 -17.23
N GLN A 338 2.28 -17.95 -16.13
CA GLN A 338 3.09 -16.74 -15.93
C GLN A 338 4.58 -17.04 -15.94
N ALA A 339 5.00 -18.15 -15.31
CA ALA A 339 6.40 -18.56 -15.30
C ALA A 339 6.86 -18.99 -16.71
N ALA A 340 6.05 -19.71 -17.46
CA ALA A 340 6.36 -20.13 -18.82
C ALA A 340 6.51 -18.96 -19.80
N ALA A 341 5.74 -17.88 -19.62
CA ALA A 341 5.78 -16.67 -20.43
C ALA A 341 6.83 -15.64 -19.96
N TYR A 342 7.47 -15.87 -18.83
CA TYR A 342 8.36 -14.89 -18.21
C TYR A 342 9.56 -14.48 -19.07
N PRO A 343 10.26 -15.39 -19.80
CA PRO A 343 11.37 -15.02 -20.67
C PRO A 343 10.97 -14.00 -21.75
N GLU A 344 9.82 -14.18 -22.39
CA GLU A 344 9.32 -13.26 -23.41
C GLU A 344 8.98 -11.88 -22.83
N VAL A 345 8.40 -11.84 -21.63
CA VAL A 345 8.12 -10.58 -20.93
C VAL A 345 9.41 -9.79 -20.67
N ILE A 346 10.47 -10.49 -20.27
CA ILE A 346 11.75 -9.84 -20.01
C ILE A 346 12.45 -9.41 -21.31
N ALA A 347 12.38 -10.23 -22.35
CA ALA A 347 12.92 -9.88 -23.68
C ALA A 347 12.22 -8.65 -24.27
N ALA A 348 10.89 -8.58 -24.17
CA ALA A 348 10.12 -7.42 -24.61
C ALA A 348 10.46 -6.16 -23.81
N ALA A 349 10.65 -6.27 -22.48
CA ALA A 349 11.09 -5.18 -21.65
C ALA A 349 12.50 -4.68 -22.03
N ALA A 350 13.42 -5.59 -22.34
CA ALA A 350 14.78 -5.27 -22.76
C ALA A 350 14.79 -4.55 -24.12
N SER A 351 13.95 -4.98 -25.07
CA SER A 351 13.86 -4.37 -26.40
C SER A 351 13.27 -2.96 -26.40
N GLY A 352 12.34 -2.67 -25.47
CA GLY A 352 11.81 -1.34 -25.25
C GLY A 352 12.90 -0.35 -24.82
N PHE A 353 13.82 -0.76 -23.97
CA PHE A 353 14.96 0.06 -23.53
C PHE A 353 15.94 0.44 -24.63
N ALA A 354 16.13 -0.46 -25.60
CA ALA A 354 17.06 -0.22 -26.70
C ALA A 354 16.53 0.80 -27.73
N ARG A 355 15.25 1.16 -27.66
CA ARG A 355 14.61 2.13 -28.58
C ARG A 355 14.53 3.54 -27.99
N ASP A 356 14.55 3.66 -26.66
CA ASP A 356 14.36 4.92 -25.95
C ASP A 356 15.71 5.54 -25.46
N GLY A 357 16.82 4.89 -25.68
CA GLY A 357 18.19 5.34 -25.37
C GLY A 357 19.05 5.53 -26.60
#